data_a93466ecabc8b6c580b362edda83abd3
#
_entry.id   a93466ecabc8b6c580b362edda83abd3
#
_cell.length_a   1.000
_cell.length_b   1.000
_cell.length_c   1.000
_cell.angle_alpha   90.00
_cell.angle_beta   90.00
_cell.angle_gamma   90.00
#
_symmetry.space_group_name_H-M   'P 1'
#
loop_
_entity.id
_entity.type
_entity.pdbx_description
1 polymer ?
#
loop_
_entity_poly.entity_id
_entity_poly.type
_entity_poly.pdbx_seq_one_letter_code
_entity_poly.pdbx_strand_id
1 'polypeptide(L)'
;MIKHVILLTALASFLYSCGPSAPVEPTFDINAIQTVAAETVIAEFTQTARAVPPTPEVTDTPVASVTPKETTAPTGTAVPTNNPFQTPPTDIPCDDANFDPSTVDVSVPDGTQMTPGQDFVKTWKIRNTGSCTWGTGYGPIFAYGEKMSGIAEPLNVAVAPGEEVEISVRFKAPDNAGEYSSTWRMANANNIPFGENVFVLIVVR
;
A
#
# COMPACT_ATOMS: atom_id res chain seq x y z
N MET A 1 -13.46 77.67 -34.57
CA MET A 1 -14.54 78.11 -35.49
C MET A 1 -15.18 76.84 -36.05
N ILE A 2 -16.49 76.84 -35.87
CA ILE A 2 -17.49 76.14 -36.70
C ILE A 2 -17.53 74.58 -36.53
N LYS A 3 -18.43 74.16 -35.75
CA LYS A 3 -19.89 73.88 -35.90
C LYS A 3 -20.21 72.58 -36.54
N HIS A 4 -20.90 71.77 -35.75
CA HIS A 4 -22.15 71.02 -36.03
C HIS A 4 -21.97 69.83 -36.99
N VAL A 5 -22.65 68.72 -36.77
CA VAL A 5 -24.08 68.46 -36.57
C VAL A 5 -24.27 67.09 -35.98
N ILE A 6 -25.18 67.01 -35.03
CA ILE A 6 -25.83 65.84 -34.47
C ILE A 6 -26.63 65.17 -35.57
N LEU A 7 -26.55 63.84 -35.66
CA LEU A 7 -27.61 63.04 -36.25
C LEU A 7 -27.86 61.82 -35.36
N LEU A 8 -28.97 61.89 -34.61
CA LEU A 8 -29.58 60.77 -33.93
C LEU A 8 -30.14 59.83 -35.00
N THR A 9 -29.71 58.58 -34.95
CA THR A 9 -30.49 57.47 -35.50
C THR A 9 -30.67 56.43 -34.43
N ALA A 10 -31.86 56.39 -33.86
CA ALA A 10 -32.34 55.31 -33.00
C ALA A 10 -32.53 54.04 -33.87
N LEU A 11 -31.71 53.04 -33.63
CA LEU A 11 -31.93 51.70 -34.16
C LEU A 11 -32.25 50.77 -33.02
N ALA A 12 -33.53 50.41 -32.90
CA ALA A 12 -34.05 49.44 -31.95
C ALA A 12 -33.49 48.07 -32.32
N SER A 13 -32.54 47.57 -31.53
CA SER A 13 -32.03 46.20 -31.63
C SER A 13 -32.89 45.31 -30.73
N PHE A 14 -33.70 44.47 -31.34
CA PHE A 14 -34.41 43.36 -30.69
C PHE A 14 -33.35 42.38 -30.14
N LEU A 15 -33.21 42.32 -28.81
CA LEU A 15 -32.46 41.28 -28.12
C LEU A 15 -33.32 40.00 -28.07
N TYR A 16 -33.08 39.11 -29.00
CA TYR A 16 -33.50 37.70 -28.85
C TYR A 16 -32.57 37.08 -27.81
N SER A 17 -33.06 36.99 -26.56
CA SER A 17 -32.44 36.19 -25.50
C SER A 17 -32.76 34.71 -25.73
N CYS A 18 -31.93 34.01 -26.47
CA CYS A 18 -31.92 32.56 -26.49
C CYS A 18 -30.99 32.09 -25.36
N GLY A 19 -31.54 31.91 -24.16
CA GLY A 19 -30.82 31.32 -23.04
C GLY A 19 -30.49 29.86 -23.34
N PRO A 20 -29.25 29.40 -23.11
CA PRO A 20 -28.96 27.98 -23.19
C PRO A 20 -29.72 27.25 -22.09
N SER A 21 -30.49 26.22 -22.47
CA SER A 21 -31.09 25.27 -21.55
C SER A 21 -29.97 24.62 -20.76
N ALA A 22 -29.96 24.75 -19.44
CA ALA A 22 -29.04 24.04 -18.57
C ALA A 22 -29.22 22.52 -18.77
N PRO A 23 -28.12 21.76 -18.82
CA PRO A 23 -28.22 20.29 -18.80
C PRO A 23 -28.92 19.85 -17.53
N VAL A 24 -29.95 19.02 -17.66
CA VAL A 24 -30.57 18.34 -16.52
C VAL A 24 -29.54 17.34 -15.99
N GLU A 25 -28.96 17.60 -14.84
CA GLU A 25 -28.11 16.62 -14.15
C GLU A 25 -28.99 15.42 -13.77
N PRO A 26 -28.53 14.18 -14.04
CA PRO A 26 -29.26 13.00 -13.58
C PRO A 26 -29.23 12.98 -12.05
N THR A 27 -30.38 13.11 -11.42
CA THR A 27 -30.52 12.89 -9.98
C THR A 27 -30.38 11.40 -9.71
N PHE A 28 -29.28 11.02 -9.10
CA PHE A 28 -29.08 9.66 -8.62
C PHE A 28 -29.94 9.41 -7.39
N ASP A 29 -30.84 8.45 -7.49
CA ASP A 29 -31.64 8.00 -6.35
C ASP A 29 -30.78 7.08 -5.47
N ILE A 30 -30.25 7.64 -4.38
CA ILE A 30 -29.40 6.94 -3.42
C ILE A 30 -30.11 5.74 -2.78
N ASN A 31 -31.46 5.78 -2.68
CA ASN A 31 -32.24 4.69 -2.11
C ASN A 31 -32.27 3.47 -3.04
N ALA A 32 -32.31 3.69 -4.36
CA ALA A 32 -32.28 2.59 -5.33
C ALA A 32 -30.96 1.82 -5.29
N ILE A 33 -29.81 2.52 -5.09
CA ILE A 33 -28.49 1.91 -5.00
C ILE A 33 -28.36 1.08 -3.73
N GLN A 34 -28.90 1.54 -2.59
CA GLN A 34 -28.84 0.81 -1.33
C GLN A 34 -29.67 -0.49 -1.37
N THR A 35 -30.81 -0.50 -2.06
CA THR A 35 -31.66 -1.70 -2.16
C THR A 35 -30.98 -2.82 -2.95
N VAL A 36 -30.32 -2.49 -4.07
CA VAL A 36 -29.63 -3.49 -4.90
C VAL A 36 -28.40 -4.07 -4.17
N ALA A 37 -27.64 -3.24 -3.45
CA ALA A 37 -26.48 -3.70 -2.67
C ALA A 37 -26.90 -4.64 -1.51
N ALA A 38 -28.02 -4.36 -0.84
CA ALA A 38 -28.50 -5.19 0.25
C ALA A 38 -28.98 -6.58 -0.21
N GLU A 39 -29.65 -6.67 -1.35
CA GLU A 39 -30.10 -7.95 -1.90
C GLU A 39 -28.95 -8.87 -2.33
N THR A 40 -27.89 -8.30 -2.91
CA THR A 40 -26.71 -9.07 -3.32
C THR A 40 -25.97 -9.67 -2.12
N VAL A 41 -25.82 -8.91 -1.03
CA VAL A 41 -25.14 -9.39 0.19
C VAL A 41 -25.92 -10.52 0.86
N ILE A 42 -27.27 -10.44 0.93
CA ILE A 42 -28.10 -11.48 1.53
C ILE A 42 -28.02 -12.79 0.71
N ALA A 43 -27.96 -12.71 -0.62
CA ALA A 43 -27.86 -13.90 -1.48
C ALA A 43 -26.52 -14.65 -1.28
N GLU A 44 -25.41 -13.95 -1.10
CA GLU A 44 -24.10 -14.57 -0.87
C GLU A 44 -24.02 -15.23 0.52
N PHE A 45 -24.56 -14.61 1.58
CA PHE A 45 -24.56 -15.24 2.92
C PHE A 45 -25.42 -16.50 2.98
N THR A 46 -26.48 -16.62 2.18
CA THR A 46 -27.34 -17.80 2.19
C THR A 46 -26.68 -19.00 1.50
N GLN A 47 -25.79 -18.80 0.54
CA GLN A 47 -25.04 -19.90 -0.12
C GLN A 47 -23.90 -20.44 0.75
N THR A 48 -23.25 -19.60 1.54
CA THR A 48 -22.12 -20.02 2.40
C THR A 48 -22.54 -20.91 3.56
N ALA A 49 -23.80 -20.80 4.03
CA ALA A 49 -24.33 -21.60 5.13
C ALA A 49 -24.61 -23.08 4.78
N ARG A 50 -24.51 -23.50 3.50
CA ARG A 50 -24.80 -24.87 3.06
C ARG A 50 -23.60 -25.79 2.91
N ALA A 51 -22.38 -25.30 3.11
CA ALA A 51 -21.14 -26.06 2.91
C ALA A 51 -20.33 -26.19 4.21
N VAL A 52 -20.92 -26.71 5.28
CA VAL A 52 -20.18 -27.16 6.46
C VAL A 52 -19.92 -28.66 6.29
N PRO A 53 -18.66 -29.10 6.10
CA PRO A 53 -18.31 -30.53 6.13
C PRO A 53 -18.51 -31.08 7.56
N PRO A 54 -18.89 -32.36 7.74
CA PRO A 54 -18.99 -32.95 9.06
C PRO A 54 -17.62 -33.02 9.75
N THR A 55 -17.61 -32.58 11.01
CA THR A 55 -16.45 -32.67 11.91
C THR A 55 -15.97 -34.15 12.00
N PRO A 56 -14.67 -34.42 11.76
CA PRO A 56 -14.15 -35.77 12.00
C PRO A 56 -14.16 -36.05 13.50
N GLU A 57 -14.75 -37.21 13.83
CA GLU A 57 -14.78 -37.80 15.18
C GLU A 57 -13.34 -38.15 15.62
N VAL A 58 -12.91 -37.59 16.73
CA VAL A 58 -11.59 -37.89 17.33
C VAL A 58 -11.56 -39.32 17.85
N THR A 59 -10.86 -40.17 17.15
CA THR A 59 -10.55 -41.54 17.63
C THR A 59 -9.39 -41.43 18.62
N ASP A 60 -9.63 -41.76 19.88
CA ASP A 60 -8.62 -41.86 20.92
C ASP A 60 -7.62 -42.98 20.57
N THR A 61 -6.38 -42.57 20.23
CA THR A 61 -5.27 -43.52 20.09
C THR A 61 -4.57 -43.67 21.45
N PRO A 62 -4.36 -44.89 21.98
CA PRO A 62 -3.73 -45.06 23.29
C PRO A 62 -2.26 -44.60 23.24
N VAL A 63 -1.89 -43.75 24.20
CA VAL A 63 -0.52 -43.30 24.42
C VAL A 63 0.32 -44.48 24.94
N ALA A 64 1.32 -44.89 24.15
CA ALA A 64 2.35 -45.80 24.61
C ALA A 64 3.30 -45.08 25.59
N SER A 65 3.26 -45.53 26.85
CA SER A 65 4.19 -45.11 27.91
C SER A 65 5.60 -45.64 27.57
N VAL A 66 6.50 -44.71 27.18
CA VAL A 66 7.94 -45.01 27.06
C VAL A 66 8.67 -44.63 28.34
N THR A 67 9.11 -45.63 29.05
CA THR A 67 10.02 -45.49 30.20
C THR A 67 11.35 -44.92 29.75
N PRO A 68 11.89 -43.86 30.36
CA PRO A 68 13.20 -43.33 30.00
C PRO A 68 14.31 -44.29 30.45
N LYS A 69 15.03 -44.81 29.50
CA LYS A 69 16.27 -45.55 29.74
C LYS A 69 17.39 -44.55 29.90
N GLU A 70 17.93 -44.44 31.09
CA GLU A 70 19.13 -43.68 31.43
C GLU A 70 20.32 -44.20 30.61
N THR A 71 20.83 -43.39 29.66
CA THR A 71 22.08 -43.67 28.97
C THR A 71 23.14 -42.70 29.45
N THR A 72 24.11 -43.21 30.18
CA THR A 72 25.30 -42.51 30.65
C THR A 72 26.08 -41.96 29.44
N ALA A 73 26.27 -40.61 29.43
CA ALA A 73 27.08 -39.93 28.42
C ALA A 73 28.57 -40.25 28.60
N PRO A 74 29.31 -40.50 27.53
CA PRO A 74 30.78 -40.39 27.57
C PRO A 74 31.15 -38.91 27.52
N THR A 75 31.89 -38.47 28.53
CA THR A 75 32.57 -37.16 28.55
C THR A 75 33.66 -37.15 27.48
N GLY A 76 33.31 -36.71 26.29
CA GLY A 76 34.27 -36.39 25.22
C GLY A 76 34.52 -34.89 25.27
N THR A 77 35.71 -34.50 25.72
CA THR A 77 36.23 -33.15 25.60
C THR A 77 36.40 -32.84 24.10
N ALA A 78 35.45 -32.13 23.50
CA ALA A 78 35.59 -31.61 22.16
C ALA A 78 36.64 -30.48 22.19
N VAL A 79 37.81 -30.72 21.65
CA VAL A 79 38.78 -29.70 21.29
C VAL A 79 38.15 -28.84 20.19
N PRO A 80 38.05 -27.50 20.30
CA PRO A 80 37.57 -26.68 19.20
C PRO A 80 38.56 -26.73 18.07
N THR A 81 38.24 -27.48 17.01
CA THR A 81 38.98 -27.43 15.75
C THR A 81 38.60 -26.13 15.06
N ASN A 82 39.45 -25.12 15.18
CA ASN A 82 39.34 -23.90 14.38
C ASN A 82 39.56 -24.26 12.90
N ASN A 83 38.46 -24.50 12.20
CA ASN A 83 38.47 -24.64 10.76
C ASN A 83 38.52 -23.22 10.14
N PRO A 84 39.64 -22.79 9.48
CA PRO A 84 39.82 -21.43 8.98
C PRO A 84 38.89 -21.07 7.80
N PHE A 85 38.00 -22.00 7.37
CA PHE A 85 37.04 -21.79 6.29
C PHE A 85 35.56 -21.76 6.74
N GLN A 86 35.27 -21.70 8.03
CA GLN A 86 33.92 -21.41 8.46
C GLN A 86 33.71 -19.90 8.34
N THR A 87 32.95 -19.49 7.31
CA THR A 87 32.31 -18.16 7.31
C THR A 87 31.53 -18.03 8.61
N PRO A 88 31.68 -16.91 9.38
CA PRO A 88 30.88 -16.68 10.56
C PRO A 88 29.39 -16.84 10.19
N PRO A 89 28.56 -17.42 11.05
CA PRO A 89 27.12 -17.42 10.82
C PRO A 89 26.70 -15.95 10.62
N THR A 90 26.13 -15.65 9.47
CA THR A 90 25.55 -14.33 9.23
C THR A 90 24.29 -14.27 10.08
N ASP A 91 24.34 -13.57 11.21
CA ASP A 91 23.16 -13.33 12.03
C ASP A 91 22.17 -12.52 11.18
N ILE A 92 21.10 -13.16 10.75
CA ILE A 92 20.00 -12.48 10.03
C ILE A 92 19.27 -11.62 11.06
N PRO A 93 19.19 -10.30 10.86
CA PRO A 93 18.49 -9.42 11.79
C PRO A 93 17.01 -9.80 11.90
N CYS A 94 16.39 -9.45 13.03
CA CYS A 94 14.96 -9.69 13.24
C CYS A 94 14.14 -8.95 12.16
N ASP A 95 14.37 -7.66 12.03
CA ASP A 95 13.72 -6.80 11.05
C ASP A 95 14.69 -6.48 9.92
N ASP A 96 14.37 -6.90 8.71
CA ASP A 96 15.08 -6.54 7.49
C ASP A 96 14.17 -6.62 6.27
N ALA A 97 14.36 -5.73 5.29
CA ALA A 97 13.55 -5.60 4.10
C ALA A 97 14.42 -5.31 2.87
N ASN A 98 14.07 -5.96 1.78
CA ASN A 98 14.72 -5.81 0.48
C ASN A 98 13.65 -5.83 -0.63
N PHE A 99 14.03 -5.51 -1.87
CA PHE A 99 13.14 -5.57 -3.02
C PHE A 99 13.92 -5.98 -4.28
N ASP A 100 13.20 -6.45 -5.29
CA ASP A 100 13.74 -6.65 -6.64
C ASP A 100 13.51 -5.36 -7.45
N PRO A 101 14.58 -4.68 -7.92
CA PRO A 101 14.47 -3.43 -8.67
C PRO A 101 13.61 -3.54 -9.94
N SER A 102 13.46 -4.74 -10.52
CA SER A 102 12.66 -4.95 -11.72
C SER A 102 11.15 -5.02 -11.46
N THR A 103 10.72 -5.26 -10.22
CA THR A 103 9.32 -5.48 -9.84
C THR A 103 8.86 -4.62 -8.67
N VAL A 104 9.73 -3.78 -8.10
CA VAL A 104 9.41 -2.97 -6.92
C VAL A 104 8.29 -1.96 -7.19
N ASP A 105 8.26 -1.35 -8.36
CA ASP A 105 7.28 -0.33 -8.73
C ASP A 105 5.98 -0.96 -9.23
N VAL A 106 5.04 -1.21 -8.31
CA VAL A 106 3.70 -1.74 -8.66
C VAL A 106 2.84 -0.66 -9.32
N SER A 107 2.94 0.58 -8.84
CA SER A 107 2.21 1.73 -9.39
C SER A 107 3.13 2.93 -9.53
N VAL A 108 2.76 3.88 -10.38
CA VAL A 108 3.48 5.16 -10.58
C VAL A 108 4.99 4.91 -10.83
N PRO A 109 5.38 4.41 -12.02
CA PRO A 109 6.79 4.26 -12.39
C PRO A 109 7.55 5.58 -12.24
N ASP A 110 8.88 5.50 -12.04
CA ASP A 110 9.72 6.67 -11.90
C ASP A 110 9.63 7.60 -13.11
N GLY A 111 9.59 8.91 -12.85
CA GLY A 111 9.44 9.95 -13.87
C GLY A 111 7.99 10.13 -14.38
N THR A 112 7.00 9.51 -13.74
CA THR A 112 5.58 9.69 -14.09
C THR A 112 5.22 11.17 -14.05
N GLN A 113 4.54 11.64 -15.13
CA GLN A 113 4.07 13.01 -15.21
C GLN A 113 2.79 13.19 -14.40
N MET A 114 2.74 14.27 -13.61
CA MET A 114 1.60 14.64 -12.77
C MET A 114 1.19 16.08 -13.05
N THR A 115 -0.08 16.40 -12.87
CA THR A 115 -0.56 17.77 -12.83
C THR A 115 -0.37 18.37 -11.44
N PRO A 116 -0.18 19.73 -11.32
CA PRO A 116 -0.11 20.39 -10.02
C PRO A 116 -1.27 20.01 -9.09
N GLY A 117 -0.95 19.66 -7.86
CA GLY A 117 -1.94 19.28 -6.84
C GLY A 117 -2.63 17.93 -7.04
N GLN A 118 -2.23 17.11 -8.01
CA GLN A 118 -2.82 15.79 -8.27
C GLN A 118 -2.58 14.83 -7.11
N ASP A 119 -3.65 14.16 -6.67
CA ASP A 119 -3.54 13.06 -5.70
C ASP A 119 -3.16 11.76 -6.43
N PHE A 120 -2.27 10.97 -5.82
CA PHE A 120 -1.85 9.67 -6.34
C PHE A 120 -1.45 8.71 -5.24
N VAL A 121 -1.43 7.41 -5.55
CA VAL A 121 -0.95 6.36 -4.64
C VAL A 121 0.25 5.67 -5.27
N LYS A 122 1.37 5.69 -4.58
CA LYS A 122 2.54 4.88 -4.92
C LYS A 122 2.51 3.60 -4.11
N THR A 123 2.66 2.49 -4.81
CA THR A 123 2.75 1.15 -4.22
C THR A 123 4.06 0.51 -4.62
N TRP A 124 4.79 -0.04 -3.64
CA TRP A 124 5.99 -0.82 -3.84
C TRP A 124 5.79 -2.24 -3.37
N LYS A 125 6.43 -3.19 -4.03
CA LYS A 125 6.52 -4.57 -3.60
C LYS A 125 7.86 -4.81 -2.93
N ILE A 126 7.82 -5.26 -1.67
CA ILE A 126 9.00 -5.52 -0.85
C ILE A 126 8.94 -6.94 -0.28
N ARG A 127 10.10 -7.47 0.09
CA ARG A 127 10.27 -8.79 0.68
C ARG A 127 10.78 -8.67 2.11
N ASN A 128 10.26 -9.49 3.00
CA ASN A 128 10.78 -9.68 4.35
C ASN A 128 12.05 -10.55 4.28
N THR A 129 13.22 -9.93 4.46
CA THR A 129 14.52 -10.63 4.50
C THR A 129 15.03 -10.84 5.92
N GLY A 130 14.28 -10.38 6.92
CA GLY A 130 14.56 -10.61 8.32
C GLY A 130 14.18 -12.01 8.80
N SER A 131 14.42 -12.28 10.08
CA SER A 131 14.07 -13.53 10.74
C SER A 131 12.74 -13.45 11.53
N CYS A 132 12.15 -12.26 11.67
CA CYS A 132 10.89 -12.03 12.37
C CYS A 132 9.74 -11.75 11.40
N THR A 133 8.53 -12.15 11.79
CA THR A 133 7.31 -11.82 11.03
C THR A 133 6.93 -10.35 11.29
N TRP A 134 6.70 -9.60 10.21
CA TRP A 134 6.10 -8.26 10.31
C TRP A 134 4.59 -8.38 10.56
N GLY A 135 4.03 -7.47 11.31
CA GLY A 135 2.60 -7.49 11.63
C GLY A 135 2.04 -6.10 11.86
N THR A 136 1.01 -6.03 12.69
CA THR A 136 0.36 -4.76 13.06
C THR A 136 1.37 -3.75 13.61
N GLY A 137 1.32 -2.53 13.10
CA GLY A 137 2.23 -1.44 13.48
C GLY A 137 3.49 -1.34 12.63
N TYR A 138 3.75 -2.30 11.76
CA TYR A 138 4.77 -2.17 10.71
C TYR A 138 4.23 -1.36 9.55
N GLY A 139 5.10 -0.62 8.87
CA GLY A 139 4.72 0.13 7.68
C GLY A 139 5.82 1.06 7.19
N PRO A 140 5.62 1.71 6.04
CA PRO A 140 6.59 2.66 5.51
C PRO A 140 6.56 3.97 6.30
N ILE A 141 7.75 4.52 6.58
CA ILE A 141 7.94 5.85 7.15
C ILE A 141 8.75 6.72 6.19
N PHE A 142 8.51 8.03 6.24
CA PHE A 142 9.28 9.00 5.45
C PHE A 142 10.74 9.04 5.91
N ALA A 143 11.67 8.91 4.97
CA ALA A 143 13.10 8.96 5.24
C ALA A 143 13.70 10.32 4.87
N TYR A 144 13.60 10.73 3.60
CA TYR A 144 14.13 12.02 3.13
C TYR A 144 13.58 12.39 1.73
N GLY A 145 13.92 13.59 1.26
CA GLY A 145 13.43 14.16 0.00
C GLY A 145 12.22 15.06 0.20
N GLU A 146 11.38 15.20 -0.82
CA GLU A 146 10.15 15.98 -0.73
C GLU A 146 9.00 15.08 -0.26
N LYS A 147 8.41 15.39 0.90
CA LYS A 147 7.37 14.53 1.49
C LYS A 147 6.09 14.46 0.65
N MET A 148 5.78 15.48 -0.15
CA MET A 148 4.60 15.56 -1.02
C MET A 148 3.28 15.19 -0.30
N SER A 149 3.09 15.69 0.93
CA SER A 149 1.97 15.35 1.82
C SER A 149 1.77 13.84 2.03
N GLY A 150 2.82 13.04 1.87
CA GLY A 150 2.77 11.57 1.94
C GLY A 150 2.20 11.05 3.25
N ILE A 151 1.21 10.17 3.13
CA ILE A 151 0.54 9.46 4.23
C ILE A 151 0.70 7.98 3.97
N ALA A 152 1.47 7.31 4.84
CA ALA A 152 1.71 5.87 4.77
C ALA A 152 0.49 5.07 5.21
N GLU A 153 0.29 3.92 4.57
CA GLU A 153 -0.68 2.92 5.01
C GLU A 153 0.06 1.84 5.81
N PRO A 154 -0.35 1.57 7.06
CA PRO A 154 0.26 0.50 7.87
C PRO A 154 -0.10 -0.86 7.30
N LEU A 155 0.74 -1.88 7.59
CA LEU A 155 0.43 -3.26 7.24
C LEU A 155 -0.84 -3.72 7.99
N ASN A 156 -1.73 -4.38 7.25
CA ASN A 156 -2.94 -5.01 7.76
C ASN A 156 -2.89 -6.56 7.71
N VAL A 157 -1.76 -7.10 7.26
CA VAL A 157 -1.48 -8.53 7.14
C VAL A 157 -0.16 -8.87 7.83
N ALA A 158 -0.03 -10.13 8.25
CA ALA A 158 1.25 -10.65 8.71
C ALA A 158 2.09 -11.06 7.50
N VAL A 159 3.40 -10.76 7.54
CA VAL A 159 4.37 -11.07 6.47
C VAL A 159 5.51 -11.87 7.07
N ALA A 160 5.51 -13.18 6.84
CA ALA A 160 6.54 -14.06 7.36
C ALA A 160 7.91 -13.85 6.66
N PRO A 161 9.02 -14.30 7.26
CA PRO A 161 10.32 -14.32 6.61
C PRO A 161 10.28 -14.95 5.22
N GLY A 162 10.82 -14.26 4.22
CA GLY A 162 10.85 -14.66 2.82
C GLY A 162 9.61 -14.29 2.00
N GLU A 163 8.52 -13.85 2.61
CA GLU A 163 7.30 -13.41 1.92
C GLU A 163 7.43 -11.99 1.36
N GLU A 164 6.63 -11.72 0.33
CA GLU A 164 6.51 -10.39 -0.30
C GLU A 164 5.19 -9.75 0.10
N VAL A 165 5.20 -8.42 0.17
CA VAL A 165 4.02 -7.61 0.46
C VAL A 165 4.07 -6.31 -0.34
N GLU A 166 2.90 -5.79 -0.67
CA GLU A 166 2.76 -4.45 -1.22
C GLU A 166 2.56 -3.44 -0.10
N ILE A 167 3.35 -2.35 -0.14
CA ILE A 167 3.25 -1.22 0.76
C ILE A 167 2.85 0.02 -0.03
N SER A 168 1.96 0.83 0.53
CA SER A 168 1.41 1.99 -0.18
C SER A 168 1.55 3.27 0.63
N VAL A 169 1.77 4.37 -0.11
CA VAL A 169 1.75 5.73 0.42
C VAL A 169 0.89 6.60 -0.49
N ARG A 170 -0.02 7.34 0.09
CA ARG A 170 -0.82 8.35 -0.61
C ARG A 170 -0.08 9.67 -0.62
N PHE A 171 -0.03 10.29 -1.78
CA PHE A 171 0.70 11.53 -2.03
C PHE A 171 -0.20 12.59 -2.68
N LYS A 172 0.27 13.83 -2.60
CA LYS A 172 -0.23 14.92 -3.41
C LYS A 172 0.93 15.60 -4.12
N ALA A 173 0.85 15.70 -5.45
CA ALA A 173 1.86 16.38 -6.26
C ALA A 173 1.97 17.85 -5.86
N PRO A 174 3.17 18.43 -5.80
CA PRO A 174 3.36 19.86 -5.54
C PRO A 174 2.66 20.74 -6.57
N ASP A 175 2.35 21.99 -6.18
CA ASP A 175 1.66 22.93 -7.06
C ASP A 175 2.60 23.56 -8.11
N ASN A 176 3.91 23.53 -7.89
CA ASN A 176 4.90 24.07 -8.81
C ASN A 176 5.41 23.01 -9.78
N ALA A 177 5.64 23.40 -11.03
CA ALA A 177 6.31 22.53 -11.99
C ALA A 177 7.74 22.19 -11.54
N GLY A 178 8.16 20.95 -11.73
CA GLY A 178 9.49 20.48 -11.29
C GLY A 178 9.56 18.96 -11.19
N GLU A 179 10.75 18.47 -10.85
CA GLU A 179 11.02 17.08 -10.53
C GLU A 179 11.06 16.92 -9.01
N TYR A 180 10.35 15.92 -8.49
CA TYR A 180 10.20 15.68 -7.06
C TYR A 180 10.43 14.22 -6.73
N SER A 181 11.28 13.98 -5.73
CA SER A 181 11.57 12.65 -5.22
C SER A 181 11.26 12.55 -3.73
N SER A 182 10.61 11.46 -3.34
CA SER A 182 10.29 11.14 -1.95
C SER A 182 10.78 9.75 -1.60
N THR A 183 11.60 9.64 -0.57
CA THR A 183 12.20 8.36 -0.16
C THR A 183 11.59 7.89 1.15
N TRP A 184 11.28 6.61 1.19
CA TRP A 184 10.59 5.94 2.28
C TRP A 184 11.36 4.68 2.70
N ARG A 185 11.11 4.19 3.90
CA ARG A 185 11.73 3.00 4.46
C ARG A 185 10.76 2.28 5.37
N MET A 186 10.90 0.95 5.49
CA MET A 186 10.12 0.21 6.48
C MET A 186 10.50 0.59 7.90
N ALA A 187 9.52 0.59 8.79
CA ALA A 187 9.72 0.68 10.23
C ALA A 187 8.86 -0.36 10.96
N ASN A 188 9.36 -0.80 12.11
CA ASN A 188 8.63 -1.71 12.98
C ASN A 188 7.60 -0.96 13.87
N ALA A 189 6.88 -1.70 14.71
CA ALA A 189 5.85 -1.15 15.60
C ALA A 189 6.37 -0.10 16.60
N ASN A 190 7.68 -0.02 16.81
CA ASN A 190 8.33 1.00 17.65
C ASN A 190 8.87 2.19 16.83
N ASN A 191 8.49 2.31 15.56
CA ASN A 191 9.01 3.30 14.61
C ASN A 191 10.54 3.23 14.40
N ILE A 192 11.15 2.06 14.59
CA ILE A 192 12.57 1.84 14.28
C ILE A 192 12.68 1.50 12.80
N PRO A 193 13.39 2.32 11.98
CA PRO A 193 13.56 2.06 10.55
C PRO A 193 14.49 0.88 10.30
N PHE A 194 14.17 0.09 9.26
CA PHE A 194 14.98 -1.06 8.84
C PHE A 194 14.87 -1.29 7.32
N GLY A 195 15.70 -2.18 6.79
CA GLY A 195 15.70 -2.61 5.39
C GLY A 195 16.20 -1.54 4.42
N GLU A 196 15.96 -1.74 3.14
CA GLU A 196 16.35 -0.84 2.07
C GLU A 196 15.36 0.31 1.89
N ASN A 197 15.82 1.40 1.26
CA ASN A 197 14.98 2.55 0.94
C ASN A 197 14.27 2.31 -0.39
N VAL A 198 12.97 2.62 -0.43
CA VAL A 198 12.17 2.74 -1.65
C VAL A 198 11.88 4.21 -1.92
N PHE A 199 11.66 4.58 -3.18
CA PHE A 199 11.38 5.98 -3.52
C PHE A 199 10.33 6.10 -4.62
N VAL A 200 9.81 7.28 -4.77
CA VAL A 200 8.99 7.70 -5.91
C VAL A 200 9.60 8.94 -6.51
N LEU A 201 9.67 8.99 -7.84
CA LEU A 201 10.10 10.12 -8.64
C LEU A 201 8.96 10.53 -9.57
N ILE A 202 8.54 11.79 -9.49
CA ILE A 202 7.51 12.36 -10.39
C ILE A 202 7.98 13.65 -11.04
N VAL A 203 7.36 14.00 -12.17
CA VAL A 203 7.58 15.26 -12.88
C VAL A 203 6.25 16.02 -12.95
N VAL A 204 6.16 17.14 -12.26
CA VAL A 204 4.97 18.02 -12.30
C VAL A 204 5.07 19.00 -13.48
N ARG A 205 4.02 19.08 -14.30
CA ARG A 205 3.94 19.94 -15.49
C ARG A 205 2.58 20.58 -15.63
#